data_9c9a5d3031f9cc382d725d254f6f431c
#
_entry.id   9c9a5d3031f9cc382d725d254f6f431c
#
_cell.length_a   1.000
_cell.length_b   1.000
_cell.length_c   1.000
_cell.angle_alpha   90.00
_cell.angle_beta   90.00
_cell.angle_gamma   90.00
#
_symmetry.space_group_name_H-M   'P 1'
#
loop_
_entity.id
_entity.type
_entity.pdbx_description
1 polymer ?
#
loop_
_entity_poly.entity_id
_entity_poly.type
_entity_poly.pdbx_seq_one_letter_code
_entity_poly.pdbx_strand_id
1 'polypeptide(L)'
;IWEYTEENSFHIFKVNVNGSHHVQLTHGNQNDFDPCYLPGGRIAFISTRSDSRGEGWFYPRCFIGRTPIQFFLHSMEPDGSDIIPLSYHETDEWQPSVNNDGMIVYTRWDYVDRNSNAAQHLWTCYPDGRDPRAPHGNYVHPFTTIEGSDFGPGVFTTRPCCEWHIRAIPHSTDYSGSSKYIATAGPHHGEPFGALVRIDTSIEDDGLMSQVKRITPNRFPESEVNSEASWDYATPWPLSEDFYLVNYWDGLYLLDKFGNHELICKGPNNALRPIEPIPLIARTTPPVIPTQTWQGRRATADAPQATVAVMNVYDGDLPWPEGTKLKELRIIQYFPKSTEKIFEPTIGYAEQSLARMVLGTVPIEEDGSVYFEAPIGKAISFQVLDEQ
;
A
#
# COMPACT_ATOMS: atom_id res chain seq x y z
N ILE A 1 -8.83 8.93 -14.92
CA ILE A 1 -9.93 9.30 -14.01
C ILE A 1 -10.75 8.07 -13.66
N TRP A 2 -11.59 8.15 -12.64
CA TRP A 2 -12.58 7.13 -12.31
C TRP A 2 -13.93 7.79 -12.04
N GLU A 3 -15.01 7.08 -12.35
CA GLU A 3 -16.38 7.60 -12.28
C GLU A 3 -17.35 6.51 -11.85
N TYR A 4 -18.43 6.90 -11.17
CA TYR A 4 -19.54 6.01 -10.86
C TYR A 4 -20.42 5.83 -12.09
N THR A 5 -20.76 4.60 -12.44
CA THR A 5 -21.42 4.25 -13.70
C THR A 5 -22.82 3.66 -13.48
N GLU A 6 -23.55 3.45 -14.59
CA GLU A 6 -24.86 2.76 -14.60
C GLU A 6 -24.76 1.29 -14.15
N GLU A 7 -23.54 0.72 -14.12
CA GLU A 7 -23.28 -0.64 -13.58
C GLU A 7 -23.30 -0.66 -12.04
N ASN A 8 -23.62 0.46 -11.38
CA ASN A 8 -23.60 0.66 -9.92
C ASN A 8 -22.22 0.40 -9.29
N SER A 9 -21.18 0.69 -10.02
CA SER A 9 -19.78 0.53 -9.60
C SER A 9 -18.94 1.68 -10.12
N PHE A 10 -17.81 1.91 -9.47
CA PHE A 10 -16.80 2.85 -9.95
C PHE A 10 -15.92 2.16 -10.99
N HIS A 11 -15.67 2.84 -12.11
CA HIS A 11 -14.83 2.34 -13.19
C HIS A 11 -13.80 3.37 -13.63
N ILE A 12 -12.72 2.87 -14.24
CA ILE A 12 -11.62 3.70 -14.74
C ILE A 12 -11.91 4.10 -16.17
N PHE A 13 -11.69 5.36 -16.46
CA PHE A 13 -11.84 5.97 -17.79
C PHE A 13 -10.53 6.60 -18.25
N LYS A 14 -10.33 6.57 -19.54
CA LYS A 14 -9.27 7.28 -20.25
C LYS A 14 -9.87 8.45 -21.01
N VAL A 15 -9.27 9.61 -20.88
CA VAL A 15 -9.72 10.85 -21.54
C VAL A 15 -8.52 11.67 -21.98
N ASN A 16 -8.60 12.33 -23.12
CA ASN A 16 -7.59 13.27 -23.55
C ASN A 16 -7.60 14.53 -22.68
N VAL A 17 -6.48 15.24 -22.60
CA VAL A 17 -6.34 16.48 -21.81
C VAL A 17 -7.38 17.57 -22.20
N ASN A 18 -7.83 17.55 -23.45
CA ASN A 18 -8.87 18.45 -23.95
C ASN A 18 -10.30 17.94 -23.71
N GLY A 19 -10.48 16.85 -22.95
CA GLY A 19 -11.78 16.24 -22.65
C GLY A 19 -12.32 15.32 -23.74
N SER A 20 -11.67 15.19 -24.89
CA SER A 20 -12.10 14.27 -25.96
C SER A 20 -11.70 12.82 -25.68
N HIS A 21 -12.30 11.87 -26.41
CA HIS A 21 -12.02 10.43 -26.30
C HIS A 21 -12.18 9.90 -24.86
N HIS A 22 -13.35 10.17 -24.28
CA HIS A 22 -13.75 9.62 -22.99
C HIS A 22 -14.15 8.14 -23.19
N VAL A 23 -13.31 7.22 -22.73
CA VAL A 23 -13.45 5.77 -22.95
C VAL A 23 -13.36 5.04 -21.63
N GLN A 24 -14.35 4.22 -21.32
CA GLN A 24 -14.35 3.32 -20.17
C GLN A 24 -13.36 2.18 -20.40
N LEU A 25 -12.49 1.91 -19.42
CA LEU A 25 -11.47 0.87 -19.50
C LEU A 25 -11.82 -0.37 -18.68
N THR A 26 -12.53 -0.21 -17.57
CA THR A 26 -12.93 -1.34 -16.71
C THR A 26 -14.43 -1.46 -16.63
N HIS A 27 -14.95 -2.70 -16.46
CA HIS A 27 -16.36 -3.03 -16.52
C HIS A 27 -16.72 -4.09 -15.46
N GLY A 28 -18.00 -4.24 -15.18
CA GLY A 28 -18.55 -5.26 -14.29
C GLY A 28 -19.06 -4.67 -12.97
N ASN A 29 -19.19 -5.52 -11.97
CA ASN A 29 -19.77 -5.16 -10.68
C ASN A 29 -18.71 -4.85 -9.58
N GLN A 30 -17.45 -4.82 -9.95
CA GLN A 30 -16.35 -4.43 -9.07
C GLN A 30 -16.13 -2.92 -9.11
N ASN A 31 -15.66 -2.37 -8.01
CA ASN A 31 -15.22 -0.99 -7.97
C ASN A 31 -13.73 -0.90 -8.33
N ASP A 32 -13.41 -0.02 -9.26
CA ASP A 32 -12.06 0.27 -9.73
C ASP A 32 -11.80 1.77 -9.61
N PHE A 33 -10.74 2.17 -8.90
CA PHE A 33 -10.44 3.58 -8.63
C PHE A 33 -8.94 3.84 -8.44
N ASP A 34 -8.56 5.09 -8.21
CA ASP A 34 -7.20 5.55 -7.99
C ASP A 34 -6.19 5.12 -9.08
N PRO A 35 -6.45 5.36 -10.38
CA PRO A 35 -5.53 4.93 -11.42
C PRO A 35 -4.26 5.78 -11.48
N CYS A 36 -3.10 5.13 -11.68
CA CYS A 36 -1.87 5.82 -12.05
C CYS A 36 -1.13 5.09 -13.18
N TYR A 37 -0.52 5.85 -14.10
CA TYR A 37 0.33 5.27 -15.14
C TYR A 37 1.67 4.82 -14.57
N LEU A 38 2.08 3.62 -14.94
CA LEU A 38 3.41 3.07 -14.68
C LEU A 38 4.37 3.46 -15.81
N PRO A 39 5.68 3.58 -15.55
CA PRO A 39 6.67 3.94 -16.57
C PRO A 39 6.68 3.01 -17.78
N GLY A 40 6.33 1.75 -17.61
CA GLY A 40 6.18 0.74 -18.67
C GLY A 40 4.90 0.86 -19.50
N GLY A 41 4.01 1.83 -19.20
CA GLY A 41 2.77 2.08 -19.93
C GLY A 41 1.52 1.40 -19.35
N ARG A 42 1.65 0.39 -18.50
CA ARG A 42 0.50 -0.19 -17.77
C ARG A 42 -0.12 0.84 -16.82
N ILE A 43 -1.33 0.59 -16.38
CA ILE A 43 -2.05 1.41 -15.40
C ILE A 43 -2.18 0.59 -14.11
N ALA A 44 -1.60 1.06 -13.01
CA ALA A 44 -1.89 0.55 -11.68
C ALA A 44 -3.16 1.19 -11.15
N PHE A 45 -3.95 0.46 -10.36
CA PHE A 45 -5.20 0.93 -9.79
C PHE A 45 -5.63 0.05 -8.62
N ILE A 46 -6.59 0.52 -7.86
CA ILE A 46 -7.20 -0.22 -6.76
C ILE A 46 -8.50 -0.86 -7.24
N SER A 47 -8.74 -2.10 -6.84
CA SER A 47 -9.94 -2.83 -7.23
C SER A 47 -10.48 -3.72 -6.11
N THR A 48 -11.79 -3.91 -6.12
CA THR A 48 -12.48 -4.90 -5.27
C THR A 48 -12.54 -6.30 -5.91
N ARG A 49 -11.77 -6.56 -6.98
CA ARG A 49 -11.72 -7.85 -7.68
C ARG A 49 -11.06 -8.91 -6.80
N SER A 50 -11.81 -9.85 -6.30
CA SER A 50 -11.30 -10.98 -5.52
C SER A 50 -10.99 -12.21 -6.34
N ASP A 51 -11.73 -12.43 -7.42
CA ASP A 51 -11.68 -13.60 -8.31
C ASP A 51 -10.51 -13.60 -9.30
N SER A 52 -9.88 -12.44 -9.50
CA SER A 52 -8.68 -12.31 -10.37
C SER A 52 -7.48 -13.16 -9.92
N ARG A 53 -7.51 -13.72 -8.72
CA ARG A 53 -6.49 -14.62 -8.17
C ARG A 53 -6.68 -16.09 -8.55
N GLY A 54 -7.78 -16.45 -9.24
CA GLY A 54 -8.05 -17.82 -9.71
C GLY A 54 -8.36 -18.85 -8.62
N GLU A 55 -8.62 -18.43 -7.39
CA GLU A 55 -8.85 -19.31 -6.24
C GLU A 55 -10.28 -19.26 -5.66
N GLY A 56 -11.22 -18.60 -6.34
CA GLY A 56 -12.59 -18.44 -5.86
C GLY A 56 -12.75 -17.29 -4.86
N TRP A 57 -13.88 -17.23 -4.21
CA TRP A 57 -14.22 -16.19 -3.25
C TRP A 57 -13.23 -16.15 -2.09
N PHE A 58 -12.65 -14.98 -1.90
CA PHE A 58 -11.72 -14.70 -0.80
C PHE A 58 -12.42 -13.82 0.23
N TYR A 59 -12.56 -14.32 1.43
CA TYR A 59 -13.10 -13.55 2.55
C TYR A 59 -11.97 -13.05 3.44
N PRO A 60 -12.01 -11.79 3.90
CA PRO A 60 -11.01 -11.28 4.83
C PRO A 60 -11.03 -12.06 6.13
N ARG A 61 -9.85 -12.25 6.69
CA ARG A 61 -9.69 -12.94 7.97
C ARG A 61 -10.06 -12.03 9.13
N CYS A 62 -9.66 -10.78 9.06
CA CYS A 62 -10.05 -9.73 9.99
C CYS A 62 -10.72 -8.61 9.22
N PHE A 63 -11.89 -8.21 9.64
CA PHE A 63 -12.65 -7.17 8.99
C PHE A 63 -13.45 -6.35 9.98
N ILE A 64 -13.54 -5.05 9.69
CA ILE A 64 -14.33 -4.07 10.41
C ILE A 64 -15.49 -3.67 9.52
N GLY A 65 -16.67 -4.23 9.74
CA GLY A 65 -17.84 -3.82 9.01
C GLY A 65 -18.71 -4.97 8.49
N ARG A 66 -19.80 -4.63 7.82
CA ARG A 66 -20.87 -5.56 7.46
C ARG A 66 -20.71 -6.20 6.07
N THR A 67 -19.75 -5.73 5.28
CA THR A 67 -19.50 -6.25 3.92
C THR A 67 -18.03 -6.55 3.73
N PRO A 68 -17.69 -7.75 3.23
CA PRO A 68 -16.31 -8.11 2.95
C PRO A 68 -15.85 -7.45 1.64
N ILE A 69 -15.66 -6.15 1.65
CA ILE A 69 -15.09 -5.40 0.53
C ILE A 69 -13.65 -5.12 0.90
N GLN A 70 -12.73 -5.60 0.07
CA GLN A 70 -11.31 -5.36 0.18
C GLN A 70 -10.82 -4.62 -1.05
N PHE A 71 -9.82 -3.79 -0.85
CA PHE A 71 -9.23 -2.95 -1.87
C PHE A 71 -7.81 -3.43 -2.15
N PHE A 72 -7.57 -3.92 -3.37
CA PHE A 72 -6.29 -4.50 -3.75
C PHE A 72 -5.64 -3.76 -4.90
N LEU A 73 -4.32 -3.75 -4.89
CA LEU A 73 -3.52 -3.23 -5.97
C LEU A 73 -3.58 -4.17 -7.18
N HIS A 74 -3.96 -3.62 -8.32
CA HIS A 74 -4.02 -4.27 -9.62
C HIS A 74 -3.26 -3.47 -10.68
N SER A 75 -2.99 -4.08 -11.81
CA SER A 75 -2.59 -3.36 -13.02
C SER A 75 -3.26 -3.91 -14.26
N MET A 76 -3.37 -3.07 -15.29
CA MET A 76 -3.92 -3.43 -16.61
C MET A 76 -3.11 -2.81 -17.73
N GLU A 77 -3.30 -3.29 -18.95
CA GLU A 77 -2.81 -2.62 -20.13
C GLU A 77 -3.53 -1.27 -20.35
N PRO A 78 -2.95 -0.31 -21.11
CA PRO A 78 -3.54 1.01 -21.32
C PRO A 78 -4.84 1.01 -22.13
N ASP A 79 -5.24 -0.12 -22.67
CA ASP A 79 -6.53 -0.36 -23.33
C ASP A 79 -7.58 -1.02 -22.43
N GLY A 80 -7.25 -1.24 -21.13
CA GLY A 80 -8.13 -1.89 -20.16
C GLY A 80 -8.04 -3.42 -20.13
N SER A 81 -7.26 -4.02 -21.03
CA SER A 81 -7.09 -5.48 -21.08
C SER A 81 -6.01 -5.98 -20.09
N ASP A 82 -5.94 -7.30 -19.93
CA ASP A 82 -4.90 -7.97 -19.13
C ASP A 82 -4.81 -7.43 -17.68
N ILE A 83 -5.96 -7.41 -17.01
CA ILE A 83 -6.03 -7.05 -15.58
C ILE A 83 -5.38 -8.15 -14.76
N ILE A 84 -4.39 -7.80 -13.95
CA ILE A 84 -3.68 -8.71 -13.05
C ILE A 84 -3.62 -8.14 -11.63
N PRO A 85 -3.75 -8.97 -10.59
CA PRO A 85 -3.50 -8.56 -9.22
C PRO A 85 -2.00 -8.37 -8.98
N LEU A 86 -1.65 -7.34 -8.21
CA LEU A 86 -0.27 -7.06 -7.79
C LEU A 86 -0.04 -7.33 -6.31
N SER A 87 -1.10 -7.49 -5.53
CA SER A 87 -1.02 -7.75 -4.10
C SER A 87 -1.90 -8.93 -3.68
N TYR A 88 -1.55 -9.55 -2.54
CA TYR A 88 -2.16 -10.78 -2.05
C TYR A 88 -2.33 -10.76 -0.52
N HIS A 89 -2.62 -9.64 0.09
CA HIS A 89 -2.86 -9.55 1.54
C HIS A 89 -4.35 -9.44 1.88
N GLU A 90 -4.69 -9.34 3.16
CA GLU A 90 -6.07 -9.48 3.65
C GLU A 90 -6.75 -8.18 4.06
N THR A 91 -6.07 -7.05 3.91
CA THR A 91 -6.61 -5.74 4.24
C THR A 91 -6.52 -4.80 3.05
N ASP A 92 -6.67 -3.50 3.28
CA ASP A 92 -6.90 -2.55 2.22
C ASP A 92 -5.63 -1.85 1.75
N GLU A 93 -5.60 -1.50 0.49
CA GLU A 93 -4.57 -0.69 -0.16
C GLU A 93 -5.22 0.49 -0.88
N TRP A 94 -4.54 1.63 -0.92
CA TRP A 94 -5.09 2.86 -1.51
C TRP A 94 -4.06 3.69 -2.24
N GLN A 95 -4.55 4.49 -3.19
CA GLN A 95 -3.91 5.66 -3.78
C GLN A 95 -2.51 5.39 -4.34
N PRO A 96 -2.36 4.41 -5.25
CA PRO A 96 -1.08 4.11 -5.85
C PRO A 96 -0.51 5.31 -6.60
N SER A 97 0.80 5.46 -6.51
CA SER A 97 1.60 6.42 -7.26
C SER A 97 2.93 5.78 -7.67
N VAL A 98 3.79 6.52 -8.37
CA VAL A 98 5.09 6.00 -8.79
C VAL A 98 6.19 6.87 -8.20
N ASN A 99 7.22 6.24 -7.65
CA ASN A 99 8.40 6.95 -7.13
C ASN A 99 9.46 7.20 -8.22
N ASN A 100 10.56 7.88 -7.85
CA ASN A 100 11.61 8.25 -8.79
C ASN A 100 12.36 7.04 -9.37
N ASP A 101 12.25 5.86 -8.75
CA ASP A 101 12.88 4.61 -9.19
C ASP A 101 11.98 3.76 -10.09
N GLY A 102 10.73 4.17 -10.28
CA GLY A 102 9.74 3.44 -11.06
C GLY A 102 8.97 2.37 -10.28
N MET A 103 9.11 2.31 -8.95
CA MET A 103 8.34 1.44 -8.09
C MET A 103 6.95 2.03 -7.81
N ILE A 104 5.98 1.18 -7.55
CA ILE A 104 4.66 1.59 -7.07
C ILE A 104 4.77 1.95 -5.60
N VAL A 105 4.18 3.08 -5.22
CA VAL A 105 4.04 3.58 -3.86
C VAL A 105 2.56 3.61 -3.52
N TYR A 106 2.17 3.11 -2.36
CA TYR A 106 0.77 3.06 -1.95
C TYR A 106 0.64 3.09 -0.43
N THR A 107 -0.54 3.41 0.06
CA THR A 107 -0.90 3.22 1.47
C THR A 107 -1.40 1.79 1.63
N ARG A 108 -0.90 1.08 2.65
CA ARG A 108 -1.41 -0.23 3.03
C ARG A 108 -1.83 -0.22 4.50
N TRP A 109 -3.00 -0.76 4.76
CA TRP A 109 -3.52 -0.98 6.09
C TRP A 109 -3.29 -2.42 6.54
N ASP A 110 -2.52 -2.61 7.59
CA ASP A 110 -2.32 -3.91 8.23
C ASP A 110 -3.18 -4.00 9.50
N TYR A 111 -4.41 -4.49 9.35
CA TYR A 111 -5.34 -4.71 10.45
C TYR A 111 -5.18 -6.11 11.05
N VAL A 112 -4.02 -6.40 11.60
CA VAL A 112 -3.68 -7.66 12.26
C VAL A 112 -3.12 -7.38 13.65
N ASP A 113 -2.49 -8.32 14.31
CA ASP A 113 -1.99 -8.28 15.69
C ASP A 113 -1.09 -7.09 16.09
N ARG A 114 -0.89 -6.13 15.22
CA ARG A 114 -0.23 -4.86 15.47
C ARG A 114 -1.27 -3.78 15.63
N ASN A 115 -0.94 -2.69 16.27
CA ASN A 115 -1.78 -1.52 16.46
C ASN A 115 -2.75 -1.27 15.27
N SER A 116 -3.84 -2.02 15.27
CA SER A 116 -4.74 -2.22 14.13
C SER A 116 -5.30 -0.91 13.57
N ASN A 117 -5.42 0.12 14.40
CA ASN A 117 -5.98 1.41 13.99
C ASN A 117 -4.93 2.32 13.34
N ALA A 118 -3.66 2.18 13.69
CA ALA A 118 -2.60 3.12 13.35
C ALA A 118 -1.54 2.53 12.38
N ALA A 119 -1.78 1.38 11.78
CA ALA A 119 -0.85 0.75 10.85
C ALA A 119 -1.29 0.95 9.39
N GLN A 120 -1.43 2.22 8.96
CA GLN A 120 -1.83 2.60 7.60
C GLN A 120 -0.76 3.52 7.00
N HIS A 121 0.32 2.94 6.51
CA HIS A 121 1.53 3.67 6.15
C HIS A 121 2.05 3.36 4.76
N LEU A 122 3.19 3.98 4.44
CA LEU A 122 3.91 3.86 3.17
C LEU A 122 4.37 2.43 2.90
N TRP A 123 3.95 1.90 1.77
CA TRP A 123 4.48 0.67 1.17
C TRP A 123 4.95 0.91 -0.26
N THR A 124 5.88 0.08 -0.71
CA THR A 124 6.36 0.05 -2.09
C THR A 124 6.38 -1.38 -2.62
N CYS A 125 6.21 -1.55 -3.92
CA CYS A 125 6.47 -2.82 -4.61
C CYS A 125 6.95 -2.55 -6.05
N TYR A 126 7.51 -3.56 -6.68
CA TYR A 126 7.79 -3.51 -8.12
C TYR A 126 6.49 -3.42 -8.94
N PRO A 127 6.54 -2.89 -10.19
CA PRO A 127 5.36 -2.77 -11.06
C PRO A 127 4.64 -4.09 -11.38
N ASP A 128 5.25 -5.23 -11.11
CA ASP A 128 4.69 -6.57 -11.25
C ASP A 128 4.29 -7.22 -9.91
N GLY A 129 4.22 -6.42 -8.83
CA GLY A 129 3.78 -6.84 -7.50
C GLY A 129 4.84 -7.55 -6.65
N ARG A 130 6.05 -7.79 -7.18
CA ARG A 130 7.13 -8.40 -6.40
C ARG A 130 7.64 -7.47 -5.31
N ASP A 131 8.21 -8.08 -4.27
CA ASP A 131 8.98 -7.45 -3.21
C ASP A 131 8.22 -6.29 -2.54
N PRO A 132 7.01 -6.54 -1.98
CA PRO A 132 6.30 -5.54 -1.21
C PRO A 132 7.10 -5.21 0.05
N ARG A 133 7.43 -3.94 0.24
CA ARG A 133 8.22 -3.43 1.38
C ARG A 133 7.52 -2.25 2.03
N ALA A 134 7.68 -2.15 3.34
CA ALA A 134 7.33 -0.97 4.10
C ALA A 134 8.61 -0.19 4.46
N PRO A 135 9.02 0.80 3.67
CA PRO A 135 10.19 1.60 4.00
C PRO A 135 9.99 2.47 5.24
N HIS A 136 8.77 2.53 5.75
CA HIS A 136 8.37 3.34 6.88
C HIS A 136 7.14 2.76 7.59
N GLY A 137 7.15 2.79 8.93
CA GLY A 137 5.94 2.61 9.76
C GLY A 137 5.41 1.19 9.93
N ASN A 138 6.08 0.14 9.42
CA ASN A 138 5.61 -1.24 9.51
C ASN A 138 5.97 -1.90 10.88
N TYR A 139 5.61 -1.26 11.97
CA TYR A 139 5.84 -1.76 13.34
C TYR A 139 4.81 -1.16 14.30
N VAL A 140 4.72 -1.72 15.50
CA VAL A 140 3.97 -1.12 16.59
C VAL A 140 4.77 0.08 17.11
N HIS A 141 4.31 1.28 16.81
CA HIS A 141 4.93 2.51 17.31
C HIS A 141 4.13 3.09 18.48
N PRO A 142 4.79 3.78 19.42
CA PRO A 142 4.10 4.40 20.53
C PRO A 142 3.16 5.49 20.02
N PHE A 143 1.89 5.35 20.35
CA PHE A 143 0.86 6.31 20.03
C PHE A 143 0.86 7.42 21.09
N THR A 144 1.34 8.59 20.73
CA THR A 144 1.47 9.70 21.68
C THR A 144 0.49 10.80 21.31
N THR A 145 -0.50 11.04 22.16
CA THR A 145 -1.42 12.17 22.02
C THR A 145 -0.77 13.46 22.56
N ILE A 146 -1.11 14.59 21.95
CA ILE A 146 -0.56 15.89 22.37
C ILE A 146 -1.10 16.31 23.74
N GLU A 147 -2.37 15.98 24.02
CA GLU A 147 -3.08 16.42 25.22
C GLU A 147 -3.12 15.33 26.31
N GLY A 148 -2.46 14.19 26.09
CA GLY A 148 -2.48 13.07 27.02
C GLY A 148 -3.84 12.37 27.16
N SER A 149 -4.73 12.58 26.20
CA SER A 149 -6.03 11.93 26.11
C SER A 149 -5.94 10.58 25.39
N ASP A 150 -6.96 9.75 25.53
CA ASP A 150 -7.07 8.49 24.82
C ASP A 150 -7.32 8.70 23.34
N PHE A 151 -7.11 7.64 22.54
CA PHE A 151 -7.46 7.62 21.13
C PHE A 151 -8.96 7.92 20.91
N GLY A 152 -9.28 8.84 19.99
CA GLY A 152 -10.67 9.20 19.69
C GLY A 152 -10.83 10.45 18.83
N PRO A 153 -12.07 10.81 18.47
CA PRO A 153 -12.36 12.01 17.70
C PRO A 153 -11.84 13.29 18.34
N GLY A 154 -11.18 14.13 17.55
CA GLY A 154 -10.60 15.40 18.02
C GLY A 154 -9.32 15.25 18.84
N VAL A 155 -8.79 14.03 18.98
CA VAL A 155 -7.52 13.78 19.66
C VAL A 155 -6.38 13.94 18.66
N PHE A 156 -5.53 14.93 18.91
CA PHE A 156 -4.34 15.18 18.11
C PHE A 156 -3.17 14.32 18.57
N THR A 157 -2.34 13.93 17.61
CA THR A 157 -1.18 13.08 17.85
C THR A 157 0.13 13.74 17.39
N THR A 158 1.23 13.32 17.96
CA THR A 158 2.55 13.78 17.54
C THR A 158 3.05 13.09 16.27
N ARG A 159 2.49 11.92 15.96
CA ARG A 159 2.83 11.06 14.83
C ARG A 159 1.57 10.69 14.07
N PRO A 160 1.60 10.50 12.75
CA PRO A 160 0.43 10.07 11.99
C PRO A 160 -0.03 8.67 12.40
N CYS A 161 -1.36 8.46 12.49
CA CYS A 161 -1.97 7.14 12.51
C CYS A 161 -2.00 6.55 11.11
N CYS A 162 -2.34 7.39 10.15
CA CYS A 162 -2.58 7.02 8.76
C CYS A 162 -1.86 8.01 7.85
N GLU A 163 -1.30 7.51 6.78
CA GLU A 163 -0.64 8.29 5.75
C GLU A 163 -1.30 8.03 4.41
N TRP A 164 -1.93 9.06 3.86
CA TRP A 164 -2.76 9.00 2.66
C TRP A 164 -2.14 9.80 1.51
N HIS A 165 -2.47 9.46 0.26
CA HIS A 165 -2.03 10.18 -0.94
C HIS A 165 -0.51 10.35 -1.00
N ILE A 166 0.22 9.29 -0.69
CA ILE A 166 1.67 9.32 -0.61
C ILE A 166 2.26 9.51 -2.00
N ARG A 167 3.16 10.49 -2.15
CA ARG A 167 3.86 10.78 -3.41
C ARG A 167 5.33 11.05 -3.17
N ALA A 168 6.17 10.45 -4.02
CA ALA A 168 7.61 10.73 -4.00
C ALA A 168 7.88 12.18 -4.39
N ILE A 169 8.74 12.85 -3.64
CA ILE A 169 9.21 14.20 -3.97
C ILE A 169 10.18 14.09 -5.15
N PRO A 170 9.99 14.88 -6.23
CA PRO A 170 10.86 14.82 -7.41
C PRO A 170 12.34 15.02 -7.06
N HIS A 171 13.21 14.22 -7.68
CA HIS A 171 14.67 14.28 -7.53
C HIS A 171 15.21 14.04 -6.11
N SER A 172 14.39 13.61 -5.18
CA SER A 172 14.83 13.21 -3.84
C SER A 172 15.24 11.74 -3.85
N THR A 173 16.49 11.49 -4.17
CA THR A 173 17.08 10.15 -4.18
C THR A 173 18.36 10.14 -3.33
N ASP A 174 18.65 9.00 -2.74
CA ASP A 174 19.93 8.67 -2.13
C ASP A 174 20.53 7.41 -2.80
N TYR A 175 21.52 6.79 -2.18
CA TYR A 175 22.15 5.56 -2.70
C TYR A 175 21.21 4.36 -2.76
N SER A 176 20.07 4.39 -2.05
CA SER A 176 19.07 3.32 -2.02
C SER A 176 17.86 3.59 -2.94
N GLY A 177 17.79 4.76 -3.56
CA GLY A 177 16.71 5.18 -4.45
C GLY A 177 15.91 6.37 -3.91
N SER A 178 14.61 6.41 -4.17
CA SER A 178 13.72 7.48 -3.68
C SER A 178 13.72 7.53 -2.16
N SER A 179 14.02 8.70 -1.62
CA SER A 179 14.23 8.85 -0.18
C SER A 179 13.21 9.75 0.51
N LYS A 180 12.51 10.64 -0.22
CA LYS A 180 11.57 11.56 0.41
C LYS A 180 10.19 11.50 -0.23
N TYR A 181 9.18 11.52 0.63
CA TYR A 181 7.78 11.46 0.26
C TYR A 181 7.00 12.54 0.99
N ILE A 182 5.88 12.95 0.40
CA ILE A 182 4.85 13.78 1.02
C ILE A 182 3.60 12.95 1.21
N ALA A 183 2.88 13.12 2.31
CA ALA A 183 1.64 12.43 2.60
C ALA A 183 0.68 13.34 3.38
N THR A 184 -0.60 12.97 3.35
CA THR A 184 -1.61 13.48 4.28
C THR A 184 -1.64 12.58 5.51
N ALA A 185 -1.37 13.15 6.67
CA ALA A 185 -1.53 12.48 7.96
C ALA A 185 -2.99 12.65 8.41
N GLY A 186 -3.82 11.71 8.02
CA GLY A 186 -5.25 11.70 8.29
C GLY A 186 -5.65 10.83 9.47
N PRO A 187 -6.93 10.89 9.87
CA PRO A 187 -7.49 10.06 10.93
C PRO A 187 -7.70 8.61 10.47
N HIS A 188 -7.92 7.72 11.43
CA HIS A 188 -8.18 6.29 11.17
C HIS A 188 -9.47 6.05 10.39
N HIS A 189 -10.55 6.78 10.68
CA HIS A 189 -11.79 6.73 9.92
C HIS A 189 -12.08 8.06 9.22
N GLY A 190 -12.96 8.02 8.22
CA GLY A 190 -13.42 9.19 7.50
C GLY A 190 -12.62 9.49 6.24
N GLU A 191 -12.72 10.74 5.79
CA GLU A 191 -12.00 11.17 4.60
C GLU A 191 -10.54 11.49 4.92
N PRO A 192 -9.62 11.29 3.96
CA PRO A 192 -8.17 11.45 4.16
C PRO A 192 -7.74 12.92 4.15
N PHE A 193 -8.28 13.70 5.07
CA PHE A 193 -7.87 15.08 5.36
C PHE A 193 -7.10 15.15 6.67
N GLY A 194 -6.21 16.11 6.83
CA GLY A 194 -5.47 16.31 8.07
C GLY A 194 -4.25 17.20 7.92
N ALA A 195 -3.19 16.88 8.63
CA ALA A 195 -1.90 17.55 8.49
C ALA A 195 -1.11 17.01 7.29
N LEU A 196 -0.18 17.78 6.76
CA LEU A 196 0.79 17.26 5.80
C LEU A 196 2.10 16.91 6.50
N VAL A 197 2.63 15.76 6.10
CA VAL A 197 3.89 15.25 6.61
C VAL A 197 4.85 14.91 5.47
N ARG A 198 6.13 15.20 5.68
CA ARG A 198 7.22 14.69 4.85
C ARG A 198 7.81 13.46 5.54
N ILE A 199 7.99 12.40 4.79
CA ILE A 199 8.65 11.16 5.22
C ILE A 199 10.01 11.13 4.53
N ASP A 200 11.07 10.92 5.29
CA ASP A 200 12.46 10.85 4.81
C ASP A 200 13.05 9.48 5.15
N THR A 201 12.99 8.57 4.20
CA THR A 201 13.46 7.18 4.37
C THR A 201 14.99 7.04 4.33
N SER A 202 15.73 8.13 4.07
CA SER A 202 17.19 8.17 4.28
C SER A 202 17.58 8.21 5.75
N ILE A 203 16.63 8.56 6.61
CA ILE A 203 16.77 8.46 8.08
C ILE A 203 16.41 7.03 8.46
N GLU A 204 17.25 6.40 9.28
CA GLU A 204 16.98 5.03 9.77
C GLU A 204 15.64 4.96 10.49
N ASP A 205 14.88 3.89 10.21
CA ASP A 205 13.62 3.63 10.88
C ASP A 205 13.90 3.05 12.28
N ASP A 206 13.73 3.91 13.28
CA ASP A 206 14.05 3.64 14.68
C ASP A 206 12.85 3.13 15.51
N GLY A 207 11.74 2.82 14.86
CA GLY A 207 10.48 2.45 15.55
C GLY A 207 9.79 3.62 16.26
N LEU A 208 10.29 4.83 16.12
CA LEU A 208 9.74 6.05 16.73
C LEU A 208 9.16 7.02 15.70
N MET A 209 9.12 6.63 14.42
CA MET A 209 8.73 7.47 13.29
C MET A 209 9.57 8.77 13.16
N SER A 210 10.87 8.69 13.46
CA SER A 210 11.82 9.82 13.34
C SER A 210 11.98 10.30 11.90
N GLN A 211 11.63 9.47 10.93
CA GLN A 211 11.56 9.80 9.51
C GLN A 211 10.50 10.87 9.19
N VAL A 212 9.48 11.05 10.05
CA VAL A 212 8.33 11.92 9.77
C VAL A 212 8.55 13.33 10.29
N LYS A 213 8.36 14.31 9.40
CA LYS A 213 8.32 15.72 9.72
C LYS A 213 7.04 16.38 9.27
N ARG A 214 6.27 16.94 10.20
CA ARG A 214 5.08 17.74 9.89
C ARG A 214 5.47 19.05 9.18
N ILE A 215 4.74 19.36 8.10
CA ILE A 215 4.96 20.61 7.31
C ILE A 215 3.95 21.69 7.70
N THR A 216 2.69 21.32 7.97
CA THR A 216 1.62 22.25 8.31
C THR A 216 1.68 22.67 9.79
N PRO A 217 2.10 23.91 10.13
CA PRO A 217 2.28 24.30 11.51
C PRO A 217 0.97 24.48 12.28
N ASN A 218 -0.12 24.76 11.56
CA ASN A 218 -1.45 25.04 12.09
C ASN A 218 -2.34 23.80 12.22
N ARG A 219 -1.85 22.62 11.82
CA ARG A 219 -2.59 21.35 11.91
C ARG A 219 -1.68 20.23 12.42
N PHE A 220 -2.24 19.38 13.25
CA PHE A 220 -1.63 18.15 13.74
C PHE A 220 -2.37 16.94 13.18
N PRO A 221 -1.72 15.77 13.08
CA PRO A 221 -2.43 14.53 12.80
C PRO A 221 -3.53 14.28 13.84
N GLU A 222 -4.68 13.81 13.39
CA GLU A 222 -5.75 13.34 14.27
C GLU A 222 -5.75 11.81 14.34
N SER A 223 -6.20 11.28 15.47
CA SER A 223 -6.29 9.83 15.65
C SER A 223 -7.57 9.24 15.07
N GLU A 224 -8.68 9.96 15.19
CA GLU A 224 -9.99 9.59 14.66
C GLU A 224 -10.67 10.79 14.02
N VAL A 225 -11.58 10.51 13.08
CA VAL A 225 -12.33 11.58 12.41
C VAL A 225 -13.16 12.37 13.40
N ASN A 226 -13.00 13.68 13.37
CA ASN A 226 -13.89 14.63 13.97
C ASN A 226 -14.81 15.22 12.88
N SER A 227 -16.09 15.26 13.11
CA SER A 227 -17.08 15.81 12.17
C SER A 227 -16.81 17.28 11.77
N GLU A 228 -15.99 17.99 12.52
CA GLU A 228 -15.58 19.37 12.25
C GLU A 228 -14.28 19.48 11.44
N ALA A 229 -13.47 18.42 11.39
CA ALA A 229 -12.14 18.44 10.78
C ALA A 229 -12.10 18.05 9.28
N SER A 230 -13.25 17.81 8.66
CA SER A 230 -13.37 17.28 7.30
C SER A 230 -12.91 18.21 6.16
N TRP A 231 -12.16 19.28 6.46
CA TRP A 231 -11.81 20.32 5.49
C TRP A 231 -10.34 20.74 5.53
N ASP A 232 -9.52 19.98 6.23
CA ASP A 232 -8.09 20.26 6.36
C ASP A 232 -7.31 19.95 5.07
N TYR A 233 -5.99 19.88 5.16
CA TYR A 233 -5.14 19.62 4.01
C TYR A 233 -5.32 18.19 3.49
N ALA A 234 -5.30 18.04 2.17
CA ALA A 234 -5.38 16.73 1.52
C ALA A 234 -4.65 16.71 0.17
N THR A 235 -4.51 15.51 -0.36
CA THR A 235 -4.06 15.22 -1.74
C THR A 235 -2.84 16.04 -2.18
N PRO A 236 -1.72 16.03 -1.45
CA PRO A 236 -0.56 16.82 -1.79
C PRO A 236 0.08 16.33 -3.09
N TRP A 237 0.43 17.29 -3.97
CA TRP A 237 1.25 17.03 -5.14
C TRP A 237 2.59 17.77 -5.01
N PRO A 238 3.72 17.07 -4.89
CA PRO A 238 5.01 17.71 -4.75
C PRO A 238 5.49 18.27 -6.09
N LEU A 239 5.81 19.57 -6.12
CA LEU A 239 6.49 20.22 -7.21
C LEU A 239 8.01 20.17 -7.04
N SER A 240 8.46 20.21 -5.80
CA SER A 240 9.84 20.08 -5.34
C SER A 240 9.88 19.76 -3.85
N GLU A 241 11.07 19.73 -3.23
CA GLU A 241 11.19 19.67 -1.76
C GLU A 241 10.65 20.91 -1.04
N ASP A 242 10.50 22.01 -1.76
CA ASP A 242 10.15 23.31 -1.20
C ASP A 242 8.69 23.69 -1.42
N PHE A 243 8.02 23.13 -2.45
CA PHE A 243 6.68 23.54 -2.86
C PHE A 243 5.77 22.37 -3.21
N TYR A 244 4.51 22.49 -2.79
CA TYR A 244 3.47 21.50 -2.96
C TYR A 244 2.16 22.13 -3.42
N LEU A 245 1.42 21.47 -4.32
CA LEU A 245 0.01 21.77 -4.54
C LEU A 245 -0.80 20.95 -3.55
N VAL A 246 -1.80 21.58 -2.93
CA VAL A 246 -2.61 20.93 -1.89
C VAL A 246 -4.05 21.39 -1.92
N ASN A 247 -4.95 20.50 -1.58
CA ASN A 247 -6.31 20.89 -1.21
C ASN A 247 -6.31 21.42 0.22
N TYR A 248 -7.01 22.49 0.44
CA TYR A 248 -7.27 23.01 1.76
C TYR A 248 -8.62 23.76 1.72
N TRP A 249 -9.54 23.46 2.64
CA TRP A 249 -10.90 23.99 2.64
C TRP A 249 -11.58 23.82 1.27
N ASP A 250 -11.99 24.93 0.66
CA ASP A 250 -12.75 25.03 -0.59
C ASP A 250 -11.86 25.27 -1.82
N GLY A 251 -10.54 25.19 -1.67
CA GLY A 251 -9.62 25.62 -2.72
C GLY A 251 -8.41 24.72 -2.94
N LEU A 252 -7.74 25.04 -4.03
CA LEU A 252 -6.40 24.56 -4.36
C LEU A 252 -5.39 25.63 -3.98
N TYR A 253 -4.36 25.23 -3.24
CA TYR A 253 -3.33 26.13 -2.74
C TYR A 253 -1.93 25.67 -3.17
N LEU A 254 -1.04 26.64 -3.35
CA LEU A 254 0.40 26.43 -3.34
C LEU A 254 0.88 26.54 -1.90
N LEU A 255 1.55 25.51 -1.40
CA LEU A 255 2.10 25.46 -0.06
C LEU A 255 3.63 25.38 -0.14
N ASP A 256 4.35 26.10 0.72
CA ASP A 256 5.78 25.93 0.90
C ASP A 256 6.12 24.96 2.03
N LYS A 257 7.40 24.57 2.13
CA LYS A 257 7.90 23.64 3.17
C LYS A 257 7.80 24.15 4.62
N PHE A 258 7.48 25.42 4.81
CA PHE A 258 7.29 26.05 6.12
C PHE A 258 5.81 26.15 6.52
N GLY A 259 4.90 25.79 5.61
CA GLY A 259 3.45 25.82 5.81
C GLY A 259 2.80 27.14 5.41
N ASN A 260 3.53 28.06 4.77
CA ASN A 260 2.90 29.21 4.14
C ASN A 260 2.15 28.76 2.89
N HIS A 261 0.95 29.28 2.69
CA HIS A 261 0.11 28.86 1.56
C HIS A 261 -0.56 30.03 0.87
N GLU A 262 -0.69 29.92 -0.44
CA GLU A 262 -1.32 30.91 -1.32
C GLU A 262 -2.43 30.24 -2.13
N LEU A 263 -3.61 30.86 -2.18
CA LEU A 263 -4.75 30.35 -2.92
C LEU A 263 -4.50 30.46 -4.44
N ILE A 264 -4.59 29.34 -5.15
CA ILE A 264 -4.53 29.29 -6.61
C ILE A 264 -5.93 29.44 -7.22
N CYS A 265 -6.87 28.60 -6.80
CA CYS A 265 -8.25 28.67 -7.26
C CYS A 265 -9.21 28.04 -6.26
N LYS A 266 -10.46 28.46 -6.32
CA LYS A 266 -11.59 27.83 -5.61
C LYS A 266 -12.40 26.98 -6.54
N GLY A 267 -13.14 26.03 -6.00
CA GLY A 267 -14.17 25.32 -6.72
C GLY A 267 -15.25 26.28 -7.27
N PRO A 268 -16.00 25.86 -8.28
CA PRO A 268 -17.01 26.70 -8.93
C PRO A 268 -18.18 27.09 -8.00
N ASN A 269 -18.34 26.36 -6.92
CA ASN A 269 -19.31 26.65 -5.86
C ASN A 269 -18.88 25.93 -4.57
N ASN A 270 -19.54 26.23 -3.45
CA ASN A 270 -19.21 25.64 -2.14
C ASN A 270 -19.46 24.12 -2.03
N ALA A 271 -20.11 23.52 -3.02
CA ALA A 271 -20.37 22.07 -3.06
C ALA A 271 -19.33 21.28 -3.86
N LEU A 272 -18.54 21.95 -4.69
CA LEU A 272 -17.53 21.33 -5.54
C LEU A 272 -16.14 21.87 -5.17
N ARG A 273 -15.31 20.99 -4.65
CA ARG A 273 -13.92 21.32 -4.32
C ARG A 273 -12.98 20.77 -5.38
N PRO A 274 -11.91 21.48 -5.73
CA PRO A 274 -10.82 20.86 -6.48
C PRO A 274 -10.10 19.87 -5.57
N ILE A 275 -10.04 18.60 -5.96
CA ILE A 275 -9.30 17.54 -5.27
C ILE A 275 -8.28 16.92 -6.22
N GLU A 276 -7.26 16.27 -5.68
CA GLU A 276 -6.22 15.55 -6.44
C GLU A 276 -5.58 16.41 -7.55
N PRO A 277 -4.93 17.52 -7.22
CA PRO A 277 -4.33 18.39 -8.21
C PRO A 277 -3.19 17.70 -8.94
N ILE A 278 -3.27 17.62 -10.26
CA ILE A 278 -2.22 17.08 -11.12
C ILE A 278 -1.77 18.15 -12.09
N PRO A 279 -0.56 18.71 -11.96
CA PRO A 279 -0.06 19.71 -12.90
C PRO A 279 0.21 19.10 -14.28
N LEU A 280 -0.29 19.74 -15.32
CA LEU A 280 -0.06 19.33 -16.72
C LEU A 280 1.28 19.89 -17.23
N ILE A 281 2.36 19.42 -16.64
CA ILE A 281 3.74 19.79 -17.00
C ILE A 281 4.54 18.55 -17.41
N ALA A 282 5.57 18.73 -18.20
CA ALA A 282 6.52 17.67 -18.48
C ALA A 282 7.25 17.25 -17.19
N ARG A 283 7.33 15.95 -16.97
CA ARG A 283 8.00 15.35 -15.81
C ARG A 283 9.02 14.34 -16.29
N THR A 284 10.09 14.17 -15.50
CA THR A 284 11.03 13.07 -15.73
C THR A 284 10.28 11.75 -15.58
N THR A 285 10.32 10.91 -16.62
CA THR A 285 9.76 9.56 -16.54
C THR A 285 10.70 8.69 -15.70
N PRO A 286 10.22 8.07 -14.63
CA PRO A 286 11.03 7.13 -13.86
C PRO A 286 11.49 5.93 -14.71
N PRO A 287 12.51 5.20 -14.28
CA PRO A 287 12.99 4.02 -14.97
C PRO A 287 11.88 2.97 -15.18
N VAL A 288 11.92 2.28 -16.32
CA VAL A 288 11.05 1.12 -16.57
C VAL A 288 11.68 -0.10 -15.93
N ILE A 289 10.99 -0.69 -14.96
CA ILE A 289 11.41 -1.94 -14.32
C ILE A 289 10.79 -3.11 -15.07
N PRO A 290 11.60 -4.06 -15.60
CA PRO A 290 11.07 -5.20 -16.33
C PRO A 290 10.23 -6.14 -15.46
N THR A 291 9.09 -6.59 -15.99
CA THR A 291 8.26 -7.64 -15.38
C THR A 291 9.01 -8.98 -15.35
N GLN A 292 9.04 -9.63 -14.21
CA GLN A 292 9.65 -10.95 -14.00
C GLN A 292 8.63 -12.03 -13.60
N THR A 293 7.40 -11.64 -13.26
CA THR A 293 6.34 -12.58 -12.86
C THR A 293 5.65 -13.22 -14.07
N TRP A 294 5.04 -14.39 -13.85
CA TRP A 294 4.24 -15.13 -14.82
C TRP A 294 2.75 -14.95 -14.52
N GLN A 295 2.22 -13.78 -14.86
CA GLN A 295 0.83 -13.40 -14.61
C GLN A 295 0.18 -12.88 -15.90
N GLY A 296 -1.15 -12.85 -15.94
CA GLY A 296 -1.92 -12.34 -17.06
C GLY A 296 -1.56 -13.05 -18.37
N ARG A 297 -1.28 -12.30 -19.41
CA ARG A 297 -0.87 -12.84 -20.73
C ARG A 297 0.44 -13.64 -20.72
N ARG A 298 1.24 -13.47 -19.68
CA ARG A 298 2.48 -14.24 -19.50
C ARG A 298 2.25 -15.58 -18.81
N ALA A 299 1.09 -15.78 -18.18
CA ALA A 299 0.73 -17.05 -17.57
C ALA A 299 0.49 -18.09 -18.68
N THR A 300 1.24 -19.19 -18.63
CA THR A 300 1.08 -20.32 -19.55
C THR A 300 0.75 -21.59 -18.77
N ALA A 301 0.11 -22.58 -19.41
CA ALA A 301 -0.15 -23.88 -18.79
C ALA A 301 1.14 -24.59 -18.36
N ASP A 302 2.24 -24.28 -19.03
CA ASP A 302 3.56 -24.84 -18.79
C ASP A 302 4.46 -23.89 -17.95
N ALA A 303 3.83 -22.93 -17.22
CA ALA A 303 4.60 -22.04 -16.34
C ALA A 303 5.42 -22.90 -15.36
N PRO A 304 6.75 -22.64 -15.27
CA PRO A 304 7.60 -23.46 -14.42
C PRO A 304 7.21 -23.31 -12.96
N GLN A 305 7.47 -24.33 -12.15
CA GLN A 305 7.40 -24.19 -10.71
C GLN A 305 8.40 -23.12 -10.26
N ALA A 306 8.09 -22.45 -9.15
CA ALA A 306 9.01 -21.48 -8.59
C ALA A 306 10.19 -22.21 -7.97
N THR A 307 11.40 -21.83 -8.37
CA THR A 307 12.61 -22.25 -7.69
C THR A 307 12.88 -21.33 -6.50
N VAL A 308 13.06 -21.93 -5.33
CA VAL A 308 13.38 -21.21 -4.09
C VAL A 308 14.77 -21.63 -3.65
N ALA A 309 15.62 -20.65 -3.34
CA ALA A 309 16.94 -20.86 -2.78
C ALA A 309 17.11 -19.99 -1.53
N VAL A 310 17.61 -20.60 -0.46
CA VAL A 310 18.07 -19.90 0.75
C VAL A 310 19.58 -20.06 0.80
N MET A 311 20.29 -18.96 0.88
CA MET A 311 21.76 -18.98 0.85
C MET A 311 22.34 -19.58 2.14
N ASN A 312 21.77 -19.21 3.28
CA ASN A 312 22.19 -19.74 4.57
C ASN A 312 21.07 -19.52 5.60
N VAL A 313 20.49 -20.58 6.13
CA VAL A 313 19.43 -20.53 7.15
C VAL A 313 19.92 -20.04 8.51
N TYR A 314 21.23 -20.03 8.76
CA TYR A 314 21.82 -19.52 9.98
C TYR A 314 22.00 -17.99 9.96
N ASP A 315 21.93 -17.38 8.79
CA ASP A 315 22.06 -15.93 8.63
C ASP A 315 20.68 -15.26 8.82
N GLY A 316 20.40 -14.82 10.00
CA GLY A 316 19.12 -14.21 10.40
C GLY A 316 19.34 -13.04 11.37
N ASP A 317 18.33 -12.21 11.51
CA ASP A 317 18.35 -11.01 12.35
C ASP A 317 18.53 -11.32 13.86
N LEU A 318 18.15 -12.52 14.28
CA LEU A 318 18.30 -12.97 15.65
C LEU A 318 19.30 -14.12 15.73
N PRO A 319 20.18 -14.12 16.74
CA PRO A 319 21.13 -15.21 16.93
C PRO A 319 20.39 -16.49 17.30
N TRP A 320 20.81 -17.60 16.72
CA TRP A 320 20.35 -18.91 17.13
C TRP A 320 20.91 -19.27 18.51
N PRO A 321 20.15 -20.02 19.32
CA PRO A 321 20.68 -20.56 20.58
C PRO A 321 21.97 -21.34 20.35
N GLU A 322 22.92 -21.26 21.31
CA GLU A 322 24.20 -21.95 21.18
C GLU A 322 23.98 -23.47 21.04
N GLY A 323 24.64 -24.08 20.08
CA GLY A 323 24.55 -25.51 19.80
C GLY A 323 23.36 -25.93 18.95
N THR A 324 22.51 -25.02 18.50
CA THR A 324 21.40 -25.33 17.56
C THR A 324 21.95 -25.92 16.28
N LYS A 325 21.46 -27.11 15.91
CA LYS A 325 21.74 -27.75 14.62
C LYS A 325 20.45 -27.83 13.81
N LEU A 326 20.41 -27.07 12.75
CA LEU A 326 19.28 -27.02 11.83
C LEU A 326 19.41 -28.15 10.80
N LYS A 327 18.33 -28.88 10.56
CA LYS A 327 18.32 -30.09 9.73
C LYS A 327 17.51 -29.96 8.46
N GLU A 328 16.32 -29.41 8.59
CA GLU A 328 15.34 -29.36 7.50
C GLU A 328 14.65 -28.00 7.45
N LEU A 329 14.22 -27.60 6.27
CA LEU A 329 13.31 -26.50 6.05
C LEU A 329 11.93 -27.07 5.72
N ARG A 330 10.92 -26.75 6.54
CA ARG A 330 9.52 -27.11 6.30
C ARG A 330 8.86 -26.03 5.47
N ILE A 331 8.18 -26.44 4.39
CA ILE A 331 7.43 -25.57 3.50
C ILE A 331 5.95 -25.65 3.87
N ILE A 332 5.33 -24.51 4.14
CA ILE A 332 3.94 -24.39 4.58
C ILE A 332 3.18 -23.55 3.58
N GLN A 333 2.07 -24.07 3.05
CA GLN A 333 1.12 -23.31 2.24
C GLN A 333 0.04 -22.72 3.13
N TYR A 334 -0.35 -21.47 2.84
CA TYR A 334 -1.52 -20.83 3.41
C TYR A 334 -2.68 -20.89 2.43
N PHE A 335 -3.87 -21.11 2.96
CA PHE A 335 -5.09 -21.14 2.17
C PHE A 335 -5.88 -19.85 2.37
N PRO A 336 -6.44 -19.27 1.28
CA PRO A 336 -7.38 -18.18 1.41
C PRO A 336 -8.58 -18.60 2.26
N LYS A 337 -9.13 -17.65 3.00
CA LYS A 337 -10.30 -17.89 3.83
C LYS A 337 -11.53 -18.11 2.94
N SER A 338 -12.22 -19.23 3.12
CA SER A 338 -13.40 -19.61 2.35
C SER A 338 -14.73 -19.55 3.13
N THR A 339 -14.68 -19.10 4.39
CA THR A 339 -15.87 -18.97 5.26
C THR A 339 -16.30 -17.50 5.35
N GLU A 340 -17.60 -17.24 5.33
CA GLU A 340 -18.14 -15.86 5.32
C GLU A 340 -17.88 -15.10 6.61
N LYS A 341 -17.98 -15.79 7.75
CA LYS A 341 -17.85 -15.14 9.05
C LYS A 341 -16.39 -14.83 9.37
N ILE A 342 -16.18 -13.61 9.83
CA ILE A 342 -14.89 -13.15 10.36
C ILE A 342 -14.50 -14.05 11.52
N PHE A 343 -13.18 -14.28 11.71
CA PHE A 343 -12.62 -15.15 12.75
C PHE A 343 -13.12 -16.61 12.73
N GLU A 344 -13.78 -17.06 11.68
CA GLU A 344 -14.15 -18.47 11.51
C GLU A 344 -13.43 -19.10 10.29
N PRO A 345 -12.83 -20.27 10.45
CA PRO A 345 -12.60 -20.97 11.72
C PRO A 345 -11.56 -20.23 12.58
N THR A 346 -11.72 -20.28 13.90
CA THR A 346 -10.75 -19.72 14.87
C THR A 346 -9.43 -20.47 14.76
N ILE A 347 -8.36 -19.80 14.33
CA ILE A 347 -7.03 -20.38 14.14
C ILE A 347 -5.96 -19.44 14.72
N GLY A 348 -5.05 -20.00 15.51
CA GLY A 348 -3.98 -19.27 16.18
C GLY A 348 -4.44 -18.54 17.43
N TYR A 349 -3.48 -17.94 18.14
CA TYR A 349 -3.73 -17.28 19.43
C TYR A 349 -4.65 -16.05 19.28
N ALA A 350 -4.43 -15.26 18.25
CA ALA A 350 -5.24 -14.07 17.95
C ALA A 350 -6.50 -14.38 17.13
N GLU A 351 -6.80 -15.66 16.87
CA GLU A 351 -7.97 -16.11 16.12
C GLU A 351 -8.01 -15.65 14.65
N GLN A 352 -6.93 -15.08 14.15
CA GLN A 352 -6.83 -14.41 12.83
C GLN A 352 -5.90 -15.12 11.84
N SER A 353 -5.29 -16.25 12.20
CA SER A 353 -4.40 -16.98 11.30
C SER A 353 -5.17 -17.68 10.19
N LEU A 354 -4.61 -17.71 8.98
CA LEU A 354 -5.14 -18.49 7.87
C LEU A 354 -4.95 -19.99 8.11
N ALA A 355 -5.81 -20.80 7.51
CA ALA A 355 -5.60 -22.26 7.42
C ALA A 355 -4.31 -22.53 6.65
N ARG A 356 -3.56 -23.55 7.09
CA ARG A 356 -2.26 -23.89 6.52
C ARG A 356 -2.05 -25.39 6.43
N MET A 357 -1.22 -25.79 5.51
CA MET A 357 -0.83 -27.18 5.28
C MET A 357 0.67 -27.27 5.06
N VAL A 358 1.28 -28.32 5.60
CA VAL A 358 2.68 -28.65 5.29
C VAL A 358 2.72 -29.27 3.89
N LEU A 359 3.47 -28.67 2.97
CA LEU A 359 3.73 -29.22 1.64
C LEU A 359 4.81 -30.30 1.69
N GLY A 360 5.80 -30.13 2.54
CA GLY A 360 6.91 -31.05 2.70
C GLY A 360 8.04 -30.42 3.50
N THR A 361 9.13 -31.17 3.60
CA THR A 361 10.42 -30.71 4.14
C THR A 361 11.53 -30.95 3.13
N VAL A 362 12.56 -30.14 3.19
CA VAL A 362 13.80 -30.27 2.39
C VAL A 362 15.01 -30.20 3.31
N PRO A 363 16.07 -30.97 3.05
CA PRO A 363 17.27 -30.95 3.87
C PRO A 363 17.96 -29.59 3.77
N ILE A 364 18.64 -29.21 4.85
CA ILE A 364 19.59 -28.09 4.90
C ILE A 364 20.98 -28.67 4.64
N GLU A 365 21.69 -28.12 3.67
CA GLU A 365 23.04 -28.53 3.32
C GLU A 365 24.05 -28.11 4.41
N GLU A 366 25.28 -28.66 4.37
CA GLU A 366 26.31 -28.39 5.37
C GLU A 366 26.69 -26.91 5.48
N ASP A 367 26.57 -26.16 4.39
CA ASP A 367 26.83 -24.71 4.33
C ASP A 367 25.62 -23.85 4.77
N GLY A 368 24.53 -24.49 5.18
CA GLY A 368 23.29 -23.84 5.57
C GLY A 368 22.37 -23.49 4.39
N SER A 369 22.75 -23.81 3.17
CA SER A 369 21.94 -23.53 1.99
C SER A 369 20.77 -24.51 1.83
N VAL A 370 19.71 -24.05 1.14
CA VAL A 370 18.54 -24.88 0.79
C VAL A 370 18.10 -24.52 -0.62
N TYR A 371 17.72 -25.52 -1.41
CA TYR A 371 17.22 -25.36 -2.76
C TYR A 371 16.07 -26.32 -3.03
N PHE A 372 14.92 -25.80 -3.54
CA PHE A 372 13.76 -26.62 -3.84
C PHE A 372 12.82 -25.97 -4.85
N GLU A 373 11.91 -26.76 -5.40
CA GLU A 373 10.81 -26.29 -6.22
C GLU A 373 9.52 -26.14 -5.39
N ALA A 374 8.81 -25.04 -5.60
CA ALA A 374 7.54 -24.73 -4.92
C ALA A 374 6.43 -24.42 -5.94
N PRO A 375 5.16 -24.66 -5.60
CA PRO A 375 4.06 -24.29 -6.46
C PRO A 375 3.99 -22.76 -6.62
N ILE A 376 3.75 -22.30 -7.86
CA ILE A 376 3.49 -20.89 -8.15
C ILE A 376 2.03 -20.52 -7.77
N GLY A 377 1.78 -19.21 -7.56
CA GLY A 377 0.44 -18.71 -7.24
C GLY A 377 -0.10 -19.14 -5.87
N LYS A 378 0.74 -19.67 -5.00
CA LYS A 378 0.41 -20.07 -3.64
C LYS A 378 1.20 -19.24 -2.62
N ALA A 379 0.52 -18.79 -1.58
CA ALA A 379 1.19 -18.17 -0.45
C ALA A 379 1.90 -19.25 0.37
N ILE A 380 3.21 -19.15 0.51
CA ILE A 380 4.03 -20.10 1.27
C ILE A 380 4.88 -19.37 2.31
N SER A 381 5.17 -20.09 3.40
CA SER A 381 6.16 -19.68 4.40
C SER A 381 7.08 -20.83 4.74
N PHE A 382 8.14 -20.53 5.45
CA PHE A 382 9.18 -21.48 5.81
C PHE A 382 9.32 -21.58 7.32
N GLN A 383 9.60 -22.78 7.80
CA GLN A 383 9.94 -23.04 9.18
C GLN A 383 11.17 -23.93 9.22
N VAL A 384 12.19 -23.46 9.90
CA VAL A 384 13.41 -24.25 10.13
C VAL A 384 13.17 -25.26 11.24
N LEU A 385 13.65 -26.46 11.07
CA LEU A 385 13.57 -27.57 12.02
C LEU A 385 14.96 -27.96 12.49
N ASP A 386 15.09 -28.18 13.78
CA ASP A 386 16.29 -28.73 14.41
C ASP A 386 16.25 -30.25 14.53
N GLU A 387 17.19 -30.82 15.28
CA GLU A 387 17.29 -32.25 15.49
C GLU A 387 16.33 -32.83 16.55
N GLN A 388 15.52 -31.98 17.24
CA GLN A 388 14.66 -32.43 18.35
C GLN A 388 13.24 -32.79 17.93
#